data_7f8ff750b5e73d917ae13eb3023f88c8
#
_entry.id   7f8ff750b5e73d917ae13eb3023f88c8
#
_cell.length_a   1.000
_cell.length_b   1.000
_cell.length_c   1.000
_cell.angle_alpha   90.00
_cell.angle_beta   90.00
_cell.angle_gamma   90.00
#
_symmetry.space_group_name_H-M   'P 1'
#
loop_
_entity.id
_entity.type
_entity.pdbx_description
1 polymer ?
#
loop_
_entity_poly.entity_id
_entity_poly.type
_entity_poly.pdbx_seq_one_letter_code
_entity_poly.pdbx_strand_id
1 'polypeptide(L)'
;MPLKVWWYEAIGSNKNNKNWRHVVIQKIMPNVMEALRDIADGSTILISGFGGAGLPVFLLDALMEQGSKNLTLVSNNAGNQGVGIAKLVAGGRVKRMICSFPRQPESGAFDELYRQGKIELELVPQGTLAERIRAGGAGIGGFFTPTGFGTELAKDKECREIDGINYVFEKAIKADYALIKADKGDRWGNLVYHGTGRNFAPIMATAARCTIAQVNQTVELGQLDPEVIVTPGIFVKRVVLVEGKA
;
A
#
# COMPACT_ATOMS: atom_id res chain seq x y z
N MET A 1 4.23 -18.91 -43.09
CA MET A 1 5.12 -19.45 -42.04
C MET A 1 4.45 -19.22 -40.70
N PRO A 2 4.02 -20.25 -39.95
CA PRO A 2 3.41 -20.07 -38.66
C PRO A 2 4.50 -19.81 -37.61
N LEU A 3 4.28 -18.76 -36.80
CA LEU A 3 5.08 -18.43 -35.63
C LEU A 3 5.03 -19.60 -34.63
N LYS A 4 6.13 -20.35 -34.50
CA LYS A 4 6.29 -21.34 -33.46
C LYS A 4 6.40 -20.63 -32.11
N VAL A 5 5.47 -20.94 -31.22
CA VAL A 5 5.41 -20.46 -29.84
C VAL A 5 6.54 -21.13 -29.04
N TRP A 6 7.55 -20.38 -28.68
CA TRP A 6 8.79 -20.82 -28.00
C TRP A 6 8.61 -21.31 -26.55
N TRP A 7 7.39 -21.44 -26.07
CA TRP A 7 7.12 -21.78 -24.67
C TRP A 7 6.96 -23.27 -24.39
N TYR A 8 6.99 -24.15 -25.41
CA TYR A 8 6.71 -25.58 -25.22
C TYR A 8 7.95 -26.45 -25.04
N GLU A 9 9.16 -25.97 -25.26
CA GLU A 9 10.39 -26.80 -25.23
C GLU A 9 11.18 -26.69 -23.89
N ALA A 10 10.79 -25.88 -22.93
CA ALA A 10 11.48 -25.77 -21.65
C ALA A 10 10.99 -26.75 -20.57
N ILE A 11 9.99 -27.59 -20.87
CA ILE A 11 9.51 -28.62 -19.95
C ILE A 11 10.00 -29.97 -20.47
N GLY A 12 11.19 -30.38 -19.96
CA GLY A 12 11.75 -31.67 -20.24
C GLY A 12 10.71 -32.78 -20.06
N SER A 13 10.55 -33.60 -21.11
CA SER A 13 9.65 -34.74 -21.16
C SER A 13 10.04 -35.84 -20.17
N ASN A 14 9.75 -35.68 -18.91
CA ASN A 14 9.78 -36.79 -17.96
C ASN A 14 8.37 -37.37 -17.85
N LYS A 15 8.09 -38.38 -18.69
CA LYS A 15 6.79 -39.02 -18.84
C LYS A 15 6.29 -39.82 -17.64
N ASN A 16 7.01 -39.84 -16.51
CA ASN A 16 6.70 -40.72 -15.38
C ASN A 16 6.33 -40.05 -14.06
N ASN A 17 6.12 -38.74 -14.02
CA ASN A 17 5.69 -38.13 -12.79
C ASN A 17 4.25 -37.56 -12.90
N LYS A 18 3.26 -38.44 -12.71
CA LYS A 18 1.81 -38.11 -12.70
C LYS A 18 1.38 -37.34 -11.45
N ASN A 19 2.28 -36.81 -10.65
CA ASN A 19 1.98 -35.97 -9.50
C ASN A 19 2.11 -34.46 -9.85
N TRP A 20 1.36 -33.99 -10.84
CA TRP A 20 1.02 -32.59 -10.88
C TRP A 20 0.12 -32.31 -9.65
N ARG A 21 0.75 -32.03 -8.51
CA ARG A 21 0.03 -31.37 -7.42
C ARG A 21 -0.43 -30.05 -8.02
N HIS A 22 -1.72 -29.94 -8.27
CA HIS A 22 -2.32 -28.65 -8.59
C HIS A 22 -1.92 -27.70 -7.46
N VAL A 23 -0.96 -26.83 -7.71
CA VAL A 23 -0.61 -25.76 -6.77
C VAL A 23 -1.80 -24.84 -6.76
N VAL A 24 -2.67 -25.05 -5.81
CA VAL A 24 -3.84 -24.22 -5.62
C VAL A 24 -3.34 -22.88 -5.10
N ILE A 25 -3.51 -21.82 -5.89
CA ILE A 25 -3.22 -20.47 -5.42
C ILE A 25 -4.19 -20.14 -4.29
N GLN A 26 -3.64 -20.00 -3.08
CA GLN A 26 -4.40 -19.67 -1.88
C GLN A 26 -3.70 -18.53 -1.16
N LYS A 27 -4.31 -17.35 -1.18
CA LYS A 27 -3.78 -16.12 -0.56
C LYS A 27 -4.58 -15.70 0.67
N ILE A 28 -5.66 -16.41 0.98
CA ILE A 28 -6.43 -16.16 2.20
C ILE A 28 -5.62 -16.67 3.40
N MET A 29 -5.32 -15.76 4.30
CA MET A 29 -4.55 -16.02 5.51
C MET A 29 -5.48 -16.43 6.65
N PRO A 30 -5.00 -17.28 7.58
CA PRO A 30 -5.84 -17.75 8.68
C PRO A 30 -6.23 -16.64 9.66
N ASN A 31 -5.38 -15.62 9.82
CA ASN A 31 -5.64 -14.47 10.69
C ASN A 31 -4.70 -13.30 10.38
N VAL A 32 -4.96 -12.15 11.00
CA VAL A 32 -4.21 -10.90 10.78
C VAL A 32 -2.75 -10.99 11.27
N MET A 33 -2.48 -11.68 12.38
CA MET A 33 -1.12 -11.82 12.92
C MET A 33 -0.23 -12.62 11.97
N GLU A 34 -0.75 -13.72 11.42
CA GLU A 34 -0.03 -14.54 10.45
C GLU A 34 0.20 -13.77 9.14
N ALA A 35 -0.72 -12.89 8.76
CA ALA A 35 -0.58 -12.06 7.58
C ALA A 35 0.55 -11.02 7.71
N LEU A 36 0.93 -10.62 8.92
CA LEU A 36 1.93 -9.59 9.21
C LEU A 36 3.26 -10.14 9.75
N ARG A 37 3.40 -11.44 9.92
CA ARG A 37 4.49 -12.10 10.68
C ARG A 37 5.91 -11.73 10.27
N ASP A 38 6.12 -11.36 9.00
CA ASP A 38 7.42 -11.08 8.41
C ASP A 38 7.70 -9.57 8.21
N ILE A 39 6.84 -8.70 8.70
CA ILE A 39 7.13 -7.26 8.72
C ILE A 39 8.25 -7.02 9.73
N ALA A 40 9.40 -6.57 9.23
CA ALA A 40 10.59 -6.32 10.04
C ALA A 40 10.69 -4.86 10.47
N ASP A 41 11.53 -4.60 11.46
CA ASP A 41 11.94 -3.25 11.85
C ASP A 41 12.51 -2.49 10.63
N GLY A 42 12.22 -1.19 10.55
CA GLY A 42 12.69 -0.33 9.47
C GLY A 42 11.90 -0.46 8.15
N SER A 43 10.91 -1.35 8.06
CA SER A 43 10.10 -1.52 6.86
C SER A 43 9.39 -0.24 6.44
N THR A 44 9.30 -0.03 5.12
CA THR A 44 8.44 1.00 4.52
C THR A 44 7.07 0.40 4.21
N ILE A 45 6.02 1.03 4.72
CA ILE A 45 4.63 0.52 4.64
C ILE A 45 3.71 1.59 4.06
N LEU A 46 3.06 1.27 2.93
CA LEU A 46 1.94 2.04 2.39
C LEU A 46 0.66 1.65 3.16
N ILE A 47 -0.09 2.66 3.61
CA ILE A 47 -1.34 2.43 4.36
C ILE A 47 -2.46 3.16 3.65
N SER A 48 -3.45 2.40 3.14
CA SER A 48 -4.63 2.96 2.49
C SER A 48 -5.50 3.74 3.48
N GLY A 49 -6.33 4.60 2.95
CA GLY A 49 -7.31 5.35 3.70
C GLY A 49 -7.29 6.85 3.38
N PHE A 50 -8.46 7.45 3.51
CA PHE A 50 -8.69 8.89 3.43
C PHE A 50 -9.65 9.26 4.56
N GLY A 51 -9.17 9.98 5.58
CA GLY A 51 -9.87 10.02 6.86
C GLY A 51 -9.98 8.60 7.43
N GLY A 52 -11.17 8.19 7.85
CA GLY A 52 -11.44 6.81 8.29
C GLY A 52 -11.81 5.85 7.15
N ALA A 53 -12.20 6.36 5.97
CA ALA A 53 -12.66 5.52 4.86
C ALA A 53 -11.50 4.71 4.25
N GLY A 54 -11.66 3.39 4.17
CA GLY A 54 -10.66 2.50 3.58
C GLY A 54 -9.40 2.27 4.43
N LEU A 55 -9.41 2.65 5.71
CA LEU A 55 -8.32 2.39 6.65
C LEU A 55 -8.36 0.92 7.12
N PRO A 56 -7.24 0.16 7.01
CA PRO A 56 -7.18 -1.25 7.42
C PRO A 56 -6.93 -1.38 8.93
N VAL A 57 -7.89 -0.98 9.77
CA VAL A 57 -7.73 -0.84 11.22
C VAL A 57 -7.26 -2.13 11.89
N PHE A 58 -7.82 -3.28 11.52
CA PHE A 58 -7.43 -4.57 12.11
C PHE A 58 -5.98 -4.95 11.80
N LEU A 59 -5.50 -4.66 10.58
CA LEU A 59 -4.08 -4.86 10.24
C LEU A 59 -3.18 -3.90 11.03
N LEU A 60 -3.62 -2.66 11.27
CA LEU A 60 -2.84 -1.69 12.02
C LEU A 60 -2.78 -2.03 13.52
N ASP A 61 -3.87 -2.51 14.09
CA ASP A 61 -3.90 -3.00 15.47
C ASP A 61 -2.98 -4.22 15.64
N ALA A 62 -3.06 -5.19 14.73
CA ALA A 62 -2.19 -6.36 14.74
C ALA A 62 -0.70 -5.97 14.51
N LEU A 63 -0.41 -4.96 13.69
CA LEU A 63 0.96 -4.45 13.52
C LEU A 63 1.48 -3.81 14.82
N MET A 64 0.61 -3.13 15.56
CA MET A 64 0.98 -2.60 16.89
C MET A 64 1.34 -3.71 17.86
N GLU A 65 0.59 -4.81 17.89
CA GLU A 65 0.81 -5.99 18.73
C GLU A 65 2.06 -6.76 18.29
N GLN A 66 2.26 -6.94 16.98
CA GLN A 66 3.41 -7.64 16.39
C GLN A 66 4.75 -6.99 16.80
N GLY A 67 4.79 -5.68 16.98
CA GLY A 67 5.86 -5.00 17.69
C GLY A 67 6.97 -4.39 16.85
N SER A 68 6.95 -4.47 15.52
CA SER A 68 7.93 -3.84 14.63
C SER A 68 8.08 -2.34 14.88
N LYS A 69 9.31 -1.85 14.78
CA LYS A 69 9.72 -0.48 15.12
C LYS A 69 10.45 0.20 13.97
N ASN A 70 10.73 1.48 14.15
CA ASN A 70 11.47 2.30 13.18
C ASN A 70 10.82 2.33 11.78
N LEU A 71 9.51 2.16 11.72
CA LEU A 71 8.75 2.07 10.48
C LEU A 71 8.74 3.41 9.74
N THR A 72 8.80 3.35 8.40
CA THR A 72 8.45 4.45 7.52
C THR A 72 7.02 4.23 7.03
N LEU A 73 6.10 5.09 7.41
CA LEU A 73 4.71 5.00 6.97
C LEU A 73 4.43 6.01 5.86
N VAL A 74 3.75 5.56 4.83
CA VAL A 74 3.27 6.38 3.71
C VAL A 74 1.76 6.30 3.68
N SER A 75 1.09 7.41 3.95
CA SER A 75 -0.38 7.50 3.98
C SER A 75 -0.84 8.91 3.70
N ASN A 76 -2.13 9.10 3.48
CA ASN A 76 -2.68 10.44 3.26
C ASN A 76 -2.50 11.36 4.50
N ASN A 77 -2.60 10.81 5.71
CA ASN A 77 -2.50 11.52 6.98
C ASN A 77 -1.76 10.70 8.03
N ALA A 78 -1.45 11.31 9.18
CA ALA A 78 -0.76 10.67 10.30
C ALA A 78 -1.71 9.98 11.31
N GLY A 79 -2.97 9.83 10.95
CA GLY A 79 -3.99 9.23 11.81
C GLY A 79 -4.69 10.24 12.73
N ASN A 80 -5.78 9.81 13.35
CA ASN A 80 -6.63 10.62 14.20
C ASN A 80 -7.15 9.79 15.39
N GLN A 81 -7.43 10.44 16.51
CA GLN A 81 -8.14 9.88 17.68
C GLN A 81 -7.56 8.59 18.30
N GLY A 82 -6.25 8.39 18.22
CA GLY A 82 -5.62 7.22 18.83
C GLY A 82 -5.97 5.87 18.18
N VAL A 83 -6.52 5.88 16.96
CA VAL A 83 -6.91 4.69 16.21
C VAL A 83 -5.98 4.49 15.01
N GLY A 84 -5.72 3.25 14.64
CA GLY A 84 -4.97 2.89 13.44
C GLY A 84 -3.57 3.51 13.42
N ILE A 85 -3.27 4.39 12.44
CA ILE A 85 -1.95 5.02 12.29
C ILE A 85 -1.57 5.82 13.54
N ALA A 86 -2.51 6.57 14.14
CA ALA A 86 -2.22 7.36 15.34
C ALA A 86 -1.80 6.49 16.53
N LYS A 87 -2.30 5.27 16.64
CA LYS A 87 -1.90 4.28 17.64
C LYS A 87 -0.45 3.84 17.45
N LEU A 88 -0.02 3.59 16.22
CA LEU A 88 1.38 3.25 15.88
C LEU A 88 2.32 4.42 16.19
N VAL A 89 1.90 5.64 15.88
CA VAL A 89 2.63 6.87 16.17
C VAL A 89 2.80 7.05 17.68
N ALA A 90 1.71 7.03 18.44
CA ALA A 90 1.72 7.17 19.90
C ALA A 90 2.52 6.04 20.59
N GLY A 91 2.49 4.83 20.04
CA GLY A 91 3.26 3.68 20.52
C GLY A 91 4.74 3.71 20.15
N GLY A 92 5.26 4.79 19.52
CA GLY A 92 6.68 4.93 19.17
C GLY A 92 7.16 3.91 18.12
N ARG A 93 6.27 3.42 17.25
CA ARG A 93 6.61 2.47 16.20
C ARG A 93 7.16 3.14 14.94
N VAL A 94 6.87 4.44 14.75
CA VAL A 94 7.09 5.17 13.52
C VAL A 94 8.31 6.07 13.65
N LYS A 95 9.30 5.88 12.79
CA LYS A 95 10.48 6.75 12.66
C LYS A 95 10.22 7.88 11.65
N ARG A 96 9.54 7.59 10.55
CA ARG A 96 9.29 8.54 9.46
C ARG A 96 7.85 8.45 8.96
N MET A 97 7.26 9.62 8.73
CA MET A 97 5.94 9.76 8.11
C MET A 97 6.05 10.50 6.79
N ILE A 98 5.54 9.92 5.71
CA ILE A 98 5.39 10.54 4.40
C ILE A 98 3.89 10.71 4.16
N CYS A 99 3.39 11.93 4.15
CA CYS A 99 1.96 12.18 4.04
C CYS A 99 1.66 13.56 3.45
N SER A 100 0.38 13.76 3.07
CA SER A 100 -0.07 15.04 2.52
C SER A 100 -0.68 15.96 3.59
N PHE A 101 -1.18 15.41 4.68
CA PHE A 101 -1.85 16.17 5.73
C PHE A 101 -1.58 15.54 7.11
N PRO A 102 -0.46 15.87 7.76
CA PRO A 102 -0.07 15.23 9.03
C PRO A 102 -0.97 15.60 10.20
N ARG A 103 -1.51 16.83 10.22
CA ARG A 103 -2.34 17.35 11.29
C ARG A 103 -3.82 17.16 11.01
N GLN A 104 -4.51 16.57 11.97
CA GLN A 104 -5.97 16.52 12.04
C GLN A 104 -6.40 17.00 13.42
N PRO A 105 -7.69 17.38 13.62
CA PRO A 105 -8.21 17.55 14.96
C PRO A 105 -7.84 16.30 15.79
N GLU A 106 -7.25 16.49 16.96
CA GLU A 106 -6.84 15.40 17.87
C GLU A 106 -5.60 14.57 17.42
N SER A 107 -4.74 15.09 16.54
CA SER A 107 -3.47 14.44 16.16
C SER A 107 -2.32 14.72 17.17
N GLY A 108 -2.63 15.00 18.44
CA GLY A 108 -1.67 15.46 19.44
C GLY A 108 -0.39 14.63 19.59
N ALA A 109 -0.51 13.30 19.47
CA ALA A 109 0.66 12.41 19.56
C ALA A 109 1.67 12.64 18.43
N PHE A 110 1.22 12.84 17.18
CA PHE A 110 2.11 13.16 16.08
C PHE A 110 2.81 14.51 16.29
N ASP A 111 2.05 15.56 16.64
CA ASP A 111 2.56 16.91 16.82
C ASP A 111 3.61 16.97 17.93
N GLU A 112 3.40 16.25 19.02
CA GLU A 112 4.35 16.19 20.13
C GLU A 112 5.64 15.48 19.74
N LEU A 113 5.56 14.28 19.15
CA LEU A 113 6.73 13.52 18.72
C LEU A 113 7.52 14.25 17.63
N TYR A 114 6.83 14.94 16.72
CA TYR A 114 7.48 15.76 15.70
C TYR A 114 8.26 16.93 16.30
N ARG A 115 7.66 17.70 17.25
CA ARG A 115 8.35 18.79 17.96
C ARG A 115 9.55 18.30 18.76
N GLN A 116 9.51 17.07 19.27
CA GLN A 116 10.60 16.44 20.00
C GLN A 116 11.68 15.86 19.06
N GLY A 117 11.54 15.96 17.74
CA GLY A 117 12.47 15.38 16.77
C GLY A 117 12.50 13.84 16.75
N LYS A 118 11.47 13.19 17.31
CA LYS A 118 11.36 11.72 17.38
C LYS A 118 10.73 11.09 16.15
N ILE A 119 10.06 11.89 15.31
CA ILE A 119 9.47 11.48 14.04
C ILE A 119 9.97 12.43 12.95
N GLU A 120 10.46 11.87 11.85
CA GLU A 120 10.74 12.59 10.62
C GLU A 120 9.45 12.77 9.81
N LEU A 121 9.25 13.96 9.23
CA LEU A 121 8.12 14.25 8.33
C LEU A 121 8.62 14.58 6.94
N GLU A 122 8.08 13.89 5.94
CA GLU A 122 8.12 14.32 4.55
C GLU A 122 6.69 14.74 4.13
N LEU A 123 6.48 16.04 3.98
CA LEU A 123 5.21 16.59 3.53
C LEU A 123 5.18 16.60 2.00
N VAL A 124 4.15 15.97 1.42
CA VAL A 124 3.99 15.83 -0.04
C VAL A 124 2.58 16.27 -0.43
N PRO A 125 2.41 17.15 -1.42
CA PRO A 125 1.07 17.49 -1.91
C PRO A 125 0.29 16.24 -2.29
N GLN A 126 -0.99 16.16 -1.96
CA GLN A 126 -1.78 14.92 -2.05
C GLN A 126 -1.78 14.29 -3.44
N GLY A 127 -1.97 15.09 -4.49
CA GLY A 127 -1.91 14.58 -5.86
C GLY A 127 -0.52 14.06 -6.22
N THR A 128 0.54 14.77 -5.79
CA THR A 128 1.93 14.33 -5.96
C THR A 128 2.21 13.03 -5.19
N LEU A 129 1.69 12.89 -3.96
CA LEU A 129 1.81 11.65 -3.19
C LEU A 129 1.17 10.47 -3.93
N ALA A 130 -0.06 10.65 -4.43
CA ALA A 130 -0.76 9.62 -5.20
C ALA A 130 0.02 9.24 -6.45
N GLU A 131 0.55 10.22 -7.19
CA GLU A 131 1.28 9.99 -8.43
C GLU A 131 2.66 9.36 -8.18
N ARG A 132 3.37 9.72 -7.10
CA ARG A 132 4.62 9.08 -6.70
C ARG A 132 4.42 7.59 -6.38
N ILE A 133 3.31 7.24 -5.72
CA ILE A 133 2.93 5.85 -5.44
C ILE A 133 2.59 5.13 -6.75
N ARG A 134 1.74 5.73 -7.61
CA ARG A 134 1.36 5.17 -8.90
C ARG A 134 2.59 4.92 -9.78
N ALA A 135 3.49 5.90 -9.87
CA ALA A 135 4.75 5.77 -10.60
C ALA A 135 5.60 4.60 -10.09
N GLY A 136 5.69 4.42 -8.77
CA GLY A 136 6.38 3.29 -8.15
C GLY A 136 5.82 1.94 -8.58
N GLY A 137 4.49 1.81 -8.59
CA GLY A 137 3.79 0.61 -9.05
C GLY A 137 3.93 0.33 -10.55
N ALA A 138 4.03 1.39 -11.35
CA ALA A 138 4.21 1.31 -12.81
C ALA A 138 5.67 1.11 -13.25
N GLY A 139 6.64 1.07 -12.32
CA GLY A 139 8.06 0.97 -12.67
C GLY A 139 8.68 2.28 -13.17
N ILE A 140 7.98 3.40 -13.05
CA ILE A 140 8.47 4.74 -13.40
C ILE A 140 9.33 5.26 -12.24
N GLY A 141 10.57 5.71 -12.54
CA GLY A 141 11.53 6.14 -11.50
C GLY A 141 11.18 7.48 -10.86
N GLY A 142 10.47 8.34 -11.56
CA GLY A 142 10.05 9.67 -11.12
C GLY A 142 9.44 10.45 -12.28
N PHE A 143 8.92 11.64 -12.00
CA PHE A 143 8.26 12.50 -12.98
C PHE A 143 8.42 13.97 -12.60
N PHE A 144 8.18 14.85 -13.54
CA PHE A 144 8.13 16.28 -13.33
C PHE A 144 6.68 16.75 -13.13
N THR A 145 6.45 17.64 -12.15
CA THR A 145 5.14 18.23 -11.85
C THR A 145 5.29 19.71 -11.53
N PRO A 146 4.36 20.59 -11.95
CA PRO A 146 4.41 21.99 -11.57
C PRO A 146 4.02 22.23 -10.11
N THR A 147 3.41 21.22 -9.46
CA THR A 147 2.94 21.33 -8.07
C THR A 147 4.10 21.48 -7.11
N GLY A 148 4.07 22.54 -6.31
CA GLY A 148 5.09 22.82 -5.31
C GLY A 148 6.27 23.67 -5.80
N PHE A 149 6.36 23.98 -7.09
CA PHE A 149 7.40 24.88 -7.59
C PHE A 149 7.33 26.25 -6.90
N GLY A 150 8.49 26.80 -6.52
CA GLY A 150 8.59 28.08 -5.82
C GLY A 150 8.21 28.02 -4.31
N THR A 151 7.96 26.85 -3.76
CA THR A 151 7.71 26.65 -2.34
C THR A 151 8.85 25.89 -1.64
N GLU A 152 8.83 25.83 -0.30
CA GLU A 152 9.77 25.02 0.47
C GLU A 152 9.78 23.53 0.08
N LEU A 153 8.66 23.04 -0.50
CA LEU A 153 8.55 21.63 -0.96
C LEU A 153 9.42 21.34 -2.18
N ALA A 154 9.84 22.37 -2.93
CA ALA A 154 10.74 22.25 -4.08
C ALA A 154 12.23 22.40 -3.70
N LYS A 155 12.52 22.79 -2.45
CA LYS A 155 13.88 22.97 -1.99
C LYS A 155 14.71 21.70 -2.17
N ASP A 156 15.91 21.85 -2.68
CA ASP A 156 16.88 20.77 -2.95
C ASP A 156 16.40 19.70 -3.96
N LYS A 157 15.30 19.99 -4.70
CA LYS A 157 14.82 19.14 -5.78
C LYS A 157 15.25 19.69 -7.14
N GLU A 158 15.48 18.80 -8.11
CA GLU A 158 15.71 19.21 -9.50
C GLU A 158 14.47 19.95 -10.02
N CYS A 159 14.69 21.14 -10.58
CA CYS A 159 13.66 21.91 -11.27
C CYS A 159 14.01 22.04 -12.74
N ARG A 160 13.00 22.03 -13.60
CA ARG A 160 13.16 22.15 -15.05
C ARG A 160 12.03 22.97 -15.65
N GLU A 161 12.39 23.89 -16.53
CA GLU A 161 11.40 24.56 -17.37
C GLU A 161 11.12 23.69 -18.61
N ILE A 162 9.84 23.44 -18.88
CA ILE A 162 9.34 22.73 -20.06
C ILE A 162 8.18 23.55 -20.62
N ASP A 163 8.29 23.98 -21.88
CA ASP A 163 7.28 24.78 -22.59
C ASP A 163 6.85 26.05 -21.80
N GLY A 164 7.81 26.75 -21.18
CA GLY A 164 7.55 27.95 -20.40
C GLY A 164 6.93 27.72 -19.01
N ILE A 165 6.78 26.48 -18.57
CA ILE A 165 6.24 26.12 -17.26
C ILE A 165 7.36 25.49 -16.43
N ASN A 166 7.50 25.93 -15.19
CA ASN A 166 8.45 25.35 -14.26
C ASN A 166 7.91 24.11 -13.57
N TYR A 167 8.72 23.06 -13.52
CA TYR A 167 8.41 21.77 -12.92
C TYR A 167 9.42 21.39 -11.87
N VAL A 168 8.99 20.59 -10.92
CA VAL A 168 9.82 19.97 -9.86
C VAL A 168 9.86 18.46 -10.11
N PHE A 169 11.04 17.86 -9.98
CA PHE A 169 11.18 16.41 -10.07
C PHE A 169 10.74 15.73 -8.79
N GLU A 170 9.86 14.74 -8.91
CA GLU A 170 9.36 13.91 -7.82
C GLU A 170 9.73 12.45 -8.03
N LYS A 171 10.44 11.87 -7.06
CA LYS A 171 10.83 10.46 -7.10
C LYS A 171 9.64 9.57 -6.81
N ALA A 172 9.54 8.44 -7.51
CA ALA A 172 8.55 7.42 -7.22
C ALA A 172 8.70 6.84 -5.81
N ILE A 173 7.58 6.41 -5.22
CA ILE A 173 7.55 5.73 -3.92
C ILE A 173 7.32 4.24 -4.16
N LYS A 174 8.24 3.40 -3.67
CA LYS A 174 8.10 1.95 -3.55
C LYS A 174 8.20 1.55 -2.09
N ALA A 175 7.52 0.49 -1.71
CA ALA A 175 7.50 0.02 -0.32
C ALA A 175 7.72 -1.49 -0.20
N ASP A 176 8.05 -1.92 1.00
CA ASP A 176 8.16 -3.33 1.33
C ASP A 176 6.77 -3.95 1.45
N TYR A 177 5.86 -3.22 2.11
CA TYR A 177 4.49 -3.67 2.33
C TYR A 177 3.46 -2.60 1.96
N ALA A 178 2.26 -3.06 1.56
CA ALA A 178 1.05 -2.26 1.50
C ALA A 178 -0.02 -2.92 2.36
N LEU A 179 -0.54 -2.20 3.34
CA LEU A 179 -1.69 -2.59 4.14
C LEU A 179 -2.90 -1.84 3.60
N ILE A 180 -3.85 -2.58 3.01
CA ILE A 180 -5.01 -1.99 2.36
C ILE A 180 -6.32 -2.61 2.86
N LYS A 181 -7.42 -1.85 2.75
CA LYS A 181 -8.77 -2.35 3.01
C LYS A 181 -9.54 -2.44 1.71
N ALA A 182 -10.14 -3.62 1.45
CA ALA A 182 -11.10 -3.81 0.39
C ALA A 182 -12.44 -4.30 0.98
N ASP A 183 -13.48 -4.35 0.17
CA ASP A 183 -14.79 -4.85 0.58
C ASP A 183 -14.85 -6.36 0.44
N LYS A 184 -14.51 -6.87 -0.76
CA LYS A 184 -14.51 -8.30 -1.06
C LYS A 184 -13.19 -8.72 -1.69
N GLY A 185 -12.80 -9.95 -1.41
CA GLY A 185 -11.65 -10.57 -2.04
C GLY A 185 -11.85 -12.07 -2.28
N ASP A 186 -11.21 -12.60 -3.31
CA ASP A 186 -11.17 -14.03 -3.56
C ASP A 186 -9.82 -14.65 -3.16
N ARG A 187 -9.70 -15.97 -3.23
CA ARG A 187 -8.47 -16.69 -2.87
C ARG A 187 -7.28 -16.43 -3.80
N TRP A 188 -7.49 -15.80 -4.96
CA TRP A 188 -6.44 -15.33 -5.85
C TRP A 188 -5.98 -13.91 -5.53
N GLY A 189 -6.71 -13.21 -4.65
CA GLY A 189 -6.40 -11.85 -4.25
C GLY A 189 -6.99 -10.79 -5.18
N ASN A 190 -7.99 -11.12 -6.01
CA ASN A 190 -8.77 -10.12 -6.71
C ASN A 190 -9.63 -9.35 -5.72
N LEU A 191 -9.64 -8.02 -5.82
CA LEU A 191 -10.30 -7.15 -4.85
C LEU A 191 -11.33 -6.24 -5.48
N VAL A 192 -12.44 -6.07 -4.75
CA VAL A 192 -13.51 -5.10 -5.02
C VAL A 192 -13.62 -4.16 -3.82
N TYR A 193 -13.91 -2.91 -4.07
CA TYR A 193 -14.02 -1.85 -3.06
C TYR A 193 -15.44 -1.31 -3.00
N HIS A 194 -15.80 -0.72 -1.85
CA HIS A 194 -17.07 -0.05 -1.69
C HIS A 194 -16.89 1.46 -1.52
N GLY A 195 -17.55 2.24 -2.36
CA GLY A 195 -17.57 3.70 -2.29
C GLY A 195 -16.19 4.34 -2.16
N THR A 196 -16.08 5.33 -1.29
CA THR A 196 -14.84 6.08 -1.02
C THR A 196 -13.75 5.26 -0.34
N GLY A 197 -14.03 4.05 0.17
CA GLY A 197 -13.03 3.14 0.71
C GLY A 197 -11.99 2.68 -0.31
N ARG A 198 -12.27 2.85 -1.61
CA ARG A 198 -11.33 2.58 -2.69
C ARG A 198 -10.07 3.46 -2.63
N ASN A 199 -10.23 4.78 -2.49
CA ASN A 199 -9.20 5.84 -2.45
C ASN A 199 -7.78 5.42 -2.92
N PHE A 200 -6.77 5.43 -2.04
CA PHE A 200 -5.39 5.09 -2.36
C PHE A 200 -5.10 3.59 -2.53
N ALA A 201 -6.00 2.70 -2.07
CA ALA A 201 -5.74 1.27 -2.00
C ALA A 201 -5.27 0.63 -3.32
N PRO A 202 -5.89 0.91 -4.49
CA PRO A 202 -5.48 0.30 -5.75
C PRO A 202 -4.05 0.66 -6.17
N ILE A 203 -3.66 1.94 -6.06
CA ILE A 203 -2.31 2.37 -6.45
C ILE A 203 -1.26 1.87 -5.45
N MET A 204 -1.58 1.83 -4.15
CA MET A 204 -0.70 1.28 -3.12
C MET A 204 -0.46 -0.20 -3.31
N ALA A 205 -1.48 -0.96 -3.72
CA ALA A 205 -1.37 -2.38 -3.99
C ALA A 205 -0.30 -2.70 -5.05
N THR A 206 -0.12 -1.82 -6.04
CA THR A 206 0.86 -2.01 -7.12
C THR A 206 2.28 -1.64 -6.74
N ALA A 207 2.47 -0.78 -5.73
CA ALA A 207 3.73 -0.13 -5.39
C ALA A 207 4.52 -0.83 -4.27
N ALA A 208 4.03 -1.94 -3.75
CA ALA A 208 4.68 -2.69 -2.68
C ALA A 208 5.14 -4.08 -3.14
N ARG A 209 6.18 -4.61 -2.48
CA ARG A 209 6.64 -5.99 -2.68
C ARG A 209 5.63 -7.01 -2.18
N CYS A 210 4.97 -6.71 -1.06
CA CYS A 210 3.95 -7.55 -0.45
C CYS A 210 2.73 -6.72 -0.10
N THR A 211 1.64 -6.90 -0.82
CA THR A 211 0.35 -6.29 -0.50
C THR A 211 -0.49 -7.25 0.32
N ILE A 212 -0.95 -6.77 1.47
CA ILE A 212 -1.80 -7.47 2.42
C ILE A 212 -3.14 -6.73 2.47
N ALA A 213 -4.20 -7.42 2.07
CA ALA A 213 -5.53 -6.85 2.01
C ALA A 213 -6.42 -7.40 3.13
N GLN A 214 -6.92 -6.51 3.97
CA GLN A 214 -8.03 -6.77 4.87
C GLN A 214 -9.34 -6.68 4.08
N VAL A 215 -10.22 -7.68 4.20
CA VAL A 215 -11.51 -7.70 3.51
C VAL A 215 -12.65 -7.95 4.48
N ASN A 216 -13.82 -7.39 4.18
CA ASN A 216 -15.05 -7.64 4.94
C ASN A 216 -15.70 -8.97 4.57
N GLN A 217 -15.42 -9.48 3.35
CA GLN A 217 -15.97 -10.74 2.84
C GLN A 217 -14.97 -11.44 1.91
N THR A 218 -14.82 -12.75 2.08
CA THR A 218 -14.19 -13.61 1.08
C THR A 218 -15.26 -14.28 0.23
N VAL A 219 -14.99 -14.45 -1.06
CA VAL A 219 -15.89 -15.11 -2.00
C VAL A 219 -15.15 -16.19 -2.80
N GLU A 220 -15.89 -17.15 -3.34
CA GLU A 220 -15.34 -18.17 -4.20
C GLU A 220 -14.90 -17.60 -5.55
N LEU A 221 -13.93 -18.27 -6.20
CA LEU A 221 -13.50 -17.90 -7.56
C LEU A 221 -14.68 -17.89 -8.52
N GLY A 222 -14.75 -16.82 -9.34
CA GLY A 222 -15.82 -16.63 -10.31
C GLY A 222 -17.07 -15.95 -9.76
N GLN A 223 -17.13 -15.68 -8.45
CA GLN A 223 -18.25 -14.93 -7.86
C GLN A 223 -18.07 -13.40 -7.92
N LEU A 224 -16.84 -12.92 -8.12
CA LEU A 224 -16.63 -11.50 -8.42
C LEU A 224 -16.92 -11.28 -9.91
N ASP A 225 -17.72 -10.28 -10.22
CA ASP A 225 -17.86 -9.78 -11.59
C ASP A 225 -16.49 -9.25 -12.04
N PRO A 226 -15.90 -9.78 -13.12
CA PRO A 226 -14.59 -9.35 -13.58
C PRO A 226 -14.53 -7.86 -13.95
N GLU A 227 -15.64 -7.26 -14.37
CA GLU A 227 -15.71 -5.85 -14.74
C GLU A 227 -15.61 -4.90 -13.53
N VAL A 228 -15.87 -5.39 -12.31
CA VAL A 228 -15.76 -4.57 -11.08
C VAL A 228 -14.50 -4.86 -10.28
N ILE A 229 -13.64 -5.77 -10.72
CA ILE A 229 -12.34 -6.02 -10.09
C ILE A 229 -11.42 -4.83 -10.34
N VAL A 230 -11.14 -4.07 -9.27
CA VAL A 230 -10.29 -2.88 -9.35
C VAL A 230 -8.82 -3.20 -9.12
N THR A 231 -8.53 -4.12 -8.21
CA THR A 231 -7.17 -4.60 -7.94
C THR A 231 -7.05 -6.06 -8.35
N PRO A 232 -6.36 -6.35 -9.47
CA PRO A 232 -6.09 -7.73 -9.88
C PRO A 232 -5.22 -8.47 -8.86
N GLY A 233 -5.49 -9.75 -8.70
CA GLY A 233 -4.80 -10.60 -7.72
C GLY A 233 -3.29 -10.65 -7.86
N ILE A 234 -2.72 -10.38 -9.04
CA ILE A 234 -1.26 -10.37 -9.27
C ILE A 234 -0.52 -9.41 -8.32
N PHE A 235 -1.17 -8.34 -7.88
CA PHE A 235 -0.59 -7.34 -6.97
C PHE A 235 -0.75 -7.70 -5.49
N VAL A 236 -1.66 -8.63 -5.16
CA VAL A 236 -1.99 -8.99 -3.77
C VAL A 236 -1.30 -10.30 -3.40
N LYS A 237 -0.61 -10.30 -2.27
CA LYS A 237 0.07 -11.51 -1.76
C LYS A 237 -0.72 -12.22 -0.68
N ARG A 238 -1.46 -11.46 0.14
CA ARG A 238 -2.22 -11.97 1.28
C ARG A 238 -3.57 -11.28 1.37
N VAL A 239 -4.60 -12.07 1.65
CA VAL A 239 -5.96 -11.60 1.92
C VAL A 239 -6.34 -12.11 3.29
N VAL A 240 -6.87 -11.27 4.15
CA VAL A 240 -7.36 -11.68 5.46
C VAL A 240 -8.79 -11.20 5.66
N LEU A 241 -9.67 -12.15 5.98
CA LEU A 241 -11.03 -11.86 6.37
C LEU A 241 -11.03 -11.29 7.78
N VAL A 242 -11.73 -10.17 7.97
CA VAL A 242 -11.96 -9.61 9.30
C VAL A 242 -13.46 -9.51 9.56
N GLU A 243 -13.88 -10.01 10.71
CA GLU A 243 -15.27 -9.91 11.15
C GLU A 243 -15.44 -8.65 11.98
N GLY A 244 -16.38 -7.81 11.62
CA GLY A 244 -16.72 -6.57 12.34
C GLY A 244 -16.73 -5.34 11.42
N LYS A 245 -17.62 -4.38 11.76
CA LYS A 245 -17.58 -3.05 11.18
C LYS A 245 -16.47 -2.26 11.90
N ALA A 246 -15.40 -1.94 11.16
CA ALA A 246 -14.43 -0.94 11.61
C ALA A 246 -15.02 0.46 11.47
#